data_18a048eb68dc76bb22f69b2b2167afe4
#
_entry.id   18a048eb68dc76bb22f69b2b2167afe4
#
_cell.length_a   1.000
_cell.length_b   1.000
_cell.length_c   1.000
_cell.angle_alpha   90.00
_cell.angle_beta   90.00
_cell.angle_gamma   90.00
#
_symmetry.space_group_name_H-M   'P 1'
#
loop_
_entity.id
_entity.type
_entity.pdbx_description
1 polymer ?
#
loop_
_entity_poly.entity_id
_entity_poly.type
_entity_poly.pdbx_seq_one_letter_code
_entity_poly.pdbx_strand_id
1 'polypeptide(L)'
;MNVTEALIADIVHRVMEAGDFLEAGQTFKKERDPSGITHIQVSTVKCEPFESREDVRLKDVMTLEEAPRMGAGIMEVDHTDFEWTLSYDEYDMVIEGTLEIVIDDRVVRGEAGDILYIPKGSHIHFRSPDKARFAYFVYPADWQ
;
A
#
# COMPACT_ATOMS: atom_id res chain seq x y z
N MET A 1 15.45 29.18 2.43
CA MET A 1 14.46 29.26 1.34
C MET A 1 14.45 30.67 0.79
N ASN A 2 14.53 30.83 -0.52
CA ASN A 2 14.42 32.13 -1.14
C ASN A 2 12.93 32.50 -1.34
N VAL A 3 12.67 33.74 -1.78
CA VAL A 3 11.29 34.24 -1.93
C VAL A 3 10.46 33.39 -2.90
N THR A 4 11.07 32.93 -3.99
CA THR A 4 10.40 32.12 -4.99
C THR A 4 9.98 30.76 -4.42
N GLU A 5 10.87 30.12 -3.68
CA GLU A 5 10.58 28.84 -3.03
C GLU A 5 9.49 28.99 -1.97
N ALA A 6 9.54 30.08 -1.20
CA ALA A 6 8.53 30.37 -0.18
C ALA A 6 7.16 30.57 -0.83
N LEU A 7 7.11 31.26 -1.96
CA LEU A 7 5.87 31.50 -2.70
C LEU A 7 5.30 30.22 -3.25
N ILE A 8 6.14 29.37 -3.83
CA ILE A 8 5.72 28.07 -4.37
C ILE A 8 5.17 27.18 -3.25
N ALA A 9 5.86 27.12 -2.12
CA ALA A 9 5.44 26.34 -0.97
C ALA A 9 4.08 26.82 -0.44
N ASP A 10 3.85 28.12 -0.40
CA ASP A 10 2.60 28.70 0.04
C ASP A 10 1.44 28.37 -0.90
N ILE A 11 1.69 28.45 -2.21
CA ILE A 11 0.69 28.09 -3.22
C ILE A 11 0.33 26.61 -3.10
N VAL A 12 1.32 25.74 -3.01
CA VAL A 12 1.12 24.29 -2.86
C VAL A 12 0.29 24.01 -1.61
N HIS A 13 0.65 24.64 -0.50
CA HIS A 13 -0.05 24.45 0.77
C HIS A 13 -1.52 24.87 0.68
N ARG A 14 -1.82 26.00 0.05
CA ARG A 14 -3.19 26.47 -0.13
C ARG A 14 -4.01 25.53 -1.01
N VAL A 15 -3.42 25.01 -2.07
CA VAL A 15 -4.10 24.08 -2.96
C VAL A 15 -4.36 22.76 -2.22
N MET A 16 -3.42 22.31 -1.41
CA MET A 16 -3.60 21.12 -0.56
C MET A 16 -4.73 21.32 0.46
N GLU A 17 -4.83 22.51 1.07
CA GLU A 17 -5.93 22.83 1.97
C GLU A 17 -7.28 22.78 1.27
N ALA A 18 -7.31 23.09 -0.01
CA ALA A 18 -8.53 22.94 -0.83
C ALA A 18 -8.84 21.46 -1.15
N GLY A 19 -7.93 20.55 -0.85
CA GLY A 19 -8.14 19.12 -1.02
C GLY A 19 -7.95 18.59 -2.44
N ASP A 20 -7.52 19.44 -3.36
CA ASP A 20 -7.46 19.11 -4.77
C ASP A 20 -6.05 18.86 -5.28
N PHE A 21 -5.04 19.11 -4.45
CA PHE A 21 -3.66 19.03 -4.88
C PHE A 21 -2.90 17.93 -4.13
N LEU A 22 -2.07 17.21 -4.89
CA LEU A 22 -1.13 16.23 -4.34
C LEU A 22 0.29 16.77 -4.55
N GLU A 23 1.18 16.52 -3.59
CA GLU A 23 2.57 16.87 -3.71
C GLU A 23 3.20 16.18 -4.94
N ALA A 24 4.27 16.79 -5.46
CA ALA A 24 5.00 16.20 -6.58
C ALA A 24 5.45 14.78 -6.23
N GLY A 25 5.13 13.82 -7.10
CA GLY A 25 5.46 12.42 -6.90
C GLY A 25 4.45 11.64 -6.07
N GLN A 26 3.47 12.29 -5.47
CA GLN A 26 2.39 11.60 -4.76
C GLN A 26 1.20 11.37 -5.69
N THR A 27 0.60 10.18 -5.55
CA THR A 27 -0.61 9.80 -6.28
C THR A 27 -1.79 9.60 -5.34
N PHE A 28 -1.70 10.09 -4.11
CA PHE A 28 -2.72 9.95 -3.07
C PHE A 28 -2.54 11.05 -2.01
N LYS A 29 -3.57 11.27 -1.20
CA LYS A 29 -3.53 12.26 -0.12
C LYS A 29 -2.85 11.68 1.11
N LYS A 30 -1.82 12.39 1.54
CA LYS A 30 -1.02 12.03 2.71
C LYS A 30 -0.57 13.31 3.41
N GLU A 31 -0.80 13.38 4.71
CA GLU A 31 -0.39 14.51 5.54
C GLU A 31 0.53 14.01 6.63
N ARG A 32 1.68 14.64 6.74
CA ARG A 32 2.66 14.29 7.76
C ARG A 32 2.82 15.45 8.74
N ASP A 33 2.55 15.17 10.02
CA ASP A 33 2.80 16.10 11.10
C ASP A 33 4.32 16.22 11.37
N PRO A 34 4.81 17.37 11.88
CA PRO A 34 6.22 17.47 12.26
C PRO A 34 6.71 16.40 13.23
N SER A 35 5.82 15.80 14.01
CA SER A 35 6.15 14.68 14.90
C SER A 35 6.48 13.39 14.16
N GLY A 36 6.12 13.30 12.88
CA GLY A 36 6.21 12.08 12.11
C GLY A 36 4.92 11.30 12.01
N ILE A 37 3.90 11.68 12.80
CA ILE A 37 2.57 11.05 12.67
C ILE A 37 2.03 11.40 11.29
N THR A 38 1.56 10.38 10.58
CA THR A 38 1.16 10.52 9.18
C THR A 38 -0.25 10.00 8.99
N HIS A 39 -1.08 10.79 8.31
CA HIS A 39 -2.43 10.40 7.90
C HIS A 39 -2.43 10.09 6.41
N ILE A 40 -2.91 8.92 6.05
CA ILE A 40 -3.03 8.48 4.66
C ILE A 40 -4.50 8.24 4.38
N GLN A 41 -5.04 8.95 3.39
CA GLN A 41 -6.40 8.74 2.96
C GLN A 41 -6.43 7.61 1.94
N VAL A 42 -6.66 6.39 2.41
CA VAL A 42 -6.55 5.17 1.62
C VAL A 42 -7.46 5.19 0.39
N SER A 43 -8.63 5.80 0.48
CA SER A 43 -9.55 5.88 -0.66
C SER A 43 -8.98 6.66 -1.85
N THR A 44 -7.95 7.46 -1.65
CA THR A 44 -7.29 8.22 -2.71
C THR A 44 -6.10 7.48 -3.32
N VAL A 45 -5.69 6.36 -2.74
CA VAL A 45 -4.53 5.61 -3.23
C VAL A 45 -4.90 4.91 -4.53
N LYS A 46 -4.12 5.18 -5.58
CA LYS A 46 -4.24 4.52 -6.87
C LYS A 46 -3.03 3.63 -7.06
N CYS A 47 -3.30 2.34 -7.21
CA CYS A 47 -2.25 1.35 -7.40
C CYS A 47 -1.73 1.36 -8.83
N GLU A 48 -0.47 0.98 -8.97
CA GLU A 48 0.24 0.89 -10.25
C GLU A 48 0.54 -0.58 -10.55
N PRO A 49 0.60 -0.97 -11.84
CA PRO A 49 0.94 -2.35 -12.18
C PRO A 49 2.26 -2.77 -11.55
N PHE A 50 2.27 -3.98 -10.98
CA PHE A 50 3.47 -4.55 -10.37
C PHE A 50 4.15 -5.48 -11.35
N GLU A 51 5.45 -5.24 -11.62
CA GLU A 51 6.24 -6.04 -12.55
C GLU A 51 5.56 -6.17 -13.93
N SER A 52 4.97 -5.08 -14.41
CA SER A 52 4.27 -5.03 -15.70
C SER A 52 3.01 -5.91 -15.78
N ARG A 53 2.49 -6.36 -14.64
CA ARG A 53 1.25 -7.14 -14.58
C ARG A 53 0.05 -6.21 -14.43
N GLU A 54 -1.02 -6.50 -15.18
CA GLU A 54 -2.28 -5.76 -15.04
C GLU A 54 -3.17 -6.34 -13.94
N ASP A 55 -3.00 -7.61 -13.62
CA ASP A 55 -3.80 -8.32 -12.62
C ASP A 55 -3.30 -8.14 -11.18
N VAL A 56 -2.11 -7.58 -11.02
CA VAL A 56 -1.53 -7.25 -9.71
C VAL A 56 -1.06 -5.81 -9.73
N ARG A 57 -1.62 -5.00 -8.84
CA ARG A 57 -1.29 -3.58 -8.75
C ARG A 57 -1.04 -3.24 -7.29
N LEU A 58 -0.09 -2.37 -7.02
CA LEU A 58 0.17 -1.96 -5.66
C LEU A 58 0.73 -0.54 -5.58
N LYS A 59 0.73 0.01 -4.38
CA LYS A 59 1.36 1.29 -4.09
C LYS A 59 1.80 1.30 -2.62
N ASP A 60 3.10 1.44 -2.40
CA ASP A 60 3.61 1.72 -1.06
C ASP A 60 3.17 3.12 -0.65
N VAL A 61 2.67 3.26 0.56
CA VAL A 61 2.16 4.56 1.05
C VAL A 61 3.12 5.26 1.99
N MET A 62 4.19 4.58 2.42
CA MET A 62 5.27 5.17 3.20
C MET A 62 6.60 4.84 2.54
N THR A 63 7.50 5.80 2.53
CA THR A 63 8.86 5.57 2.03
C THR A 63 9.74 4.98 3.13
N LEU A 64 10.85 4.36 2.76
CA LEU A 64 11.81 3.85 3.73
C LEU A 64 12.41 4.97 4.59
N GLU A 65 12.51 6.18 4.04
CA GLU A 65 12.97 7.34 4.79
C GLU A 65 11.98 7.75 5.87
N GLU A 66 10.68 7.76 5.52
CA GLU A 66 9.61 8.12 6.45
C GLU A 66 9.38 7.06 7.52
N ALA A 67 9.46 5.79 7.13
CA ALA A 67 9.20 4.65 8.00
C ALA A 67 10.22 3.54 7.73
N PRO A 68 11.40 3.63 8.31
CA PRO A 68 12.51 2.72 7.97
C PRO A 68 12.35 1.29 8.50
N ARG A 69 11.46 1.06 9.45
CA ARG A 69 11.30 -0.26 10.08
C ARG A 69 10.10 -1.03 9.58
N MET A 70 8.98 -0.35 9.32
CA MET A 70 7.72 -0.97 8.94
C MET A 70 7.21 -0.35 7.65
N GLY A 71 6.81 -1.17 6.71
CA GLY A 71 6.21 -0.72 5.47
C GLY A 71 4.69 -0.86 5.50
N ALA A 72 4.04 -0.05 4.68
CA ALA A 72 2.61 -0.13 4.47
C ALA A 72 2.28 0.22 3.03
N GLY A 73 1.27 -0.41 2.48
CA GLY A 73 0.81 -0.13 1.13
C GLY A 73 -0.56 -0.70 0.87
N ILE A 74 -1.01 -0.46 -0.35
CA ILE A 74 -2.29 -0.97 -0.84
C ILE A 74 -2.00 -1.85 -2.04
N MET A 75 -2.65 -3.00 -2.10
CA MET A 75 -2.53 -3.93 -3.21
C MET A 75 -3.90 -4.29 -3.74
N GLU A 76 -3.97 -4.46 -5.05
CA GLU A 76 -5.16 -4.91 -5.74
C GLU A 76 -4.83 -6.11 -6.60
N VAL A 77 -5.67 -7.13 -6.52
CA VAL A 77 -5.56 -8.33 -7.34
C VAL A 77 -6.90 -8.55 -8.03
N ASP A 78 -6.85 -9.00 -9.30
CA ASP A 78 -8.02 -9.15 -10.14
C ASP A 78 -7.92 -10.47 -10.89
N HIS A 79 -8.73 -11.45 -10.51
CA HIS A 79 -8.72 -12.80 -11.11
C HIS A 79 -7.32 -13.35 -11.23
N THR A 80 -6.55 -13.22 -10.16
CA THR A 80 -5.12 -13.48 -10.20
C THR A 80 -4.75 -14.71 -9.37
N ASP A 81 -3.60 -15.27 -9.72
CA ASP A 81 -2.90 -16.28 -8.95
C ASP A 81 -1.41 -15.89 -9.03
N PHE A 82 -0.93 -15.18 -7.99
CA PHE A 82 0.38 -14.57 -7.98
C PHE A 82 1.27 -15.21 -6.94
N GLU A 83 2.29 -15.95 -7.41
CA GLU A 83 3.24 -16.61 -6.53
C GLU A 83 4.21 -15.61 -5.90
N TRP A 84 4.44 -15.76 -4.59
CA TRP A 84 5.34 -14.89 -3.88
C TRP A 84 5.93 -15.58 -2.66
N THR A 85 7.24 -15.37 -2.42
CA THR A 85 7.91 -15.86 -1.21
C THR A 85 8.27 -14.66 -0.36
N LEU A 86 7.85 -14.68 0.92
CA LEU A 86 8.06 -13.56 1.83
C LEU A 86 9.37 -13.69 2.57
N SER A 87 10.22 -12.67 2.44
CA SER A 87 11.43 -12.53 3.26
C SER A 87 11.19 -11.63 4.48
N TYR A 88 9.94 -11.40 4.84
CA TYR A 88 9.45 -10.48 5.88
C TYR A 88 8.13 -11.02 6.43
N ASP A 89 7.72 -10.47 7.57
CA ASP A 89 6.37 -10.74 8.11
C ASP A 89 5.38 -9.77 7.52
N GLU A 90 4.16 -10.21 7.27
CA GLU A 90 3.12 -9.37 6.66
C GLU A 90 1.77 -9.59 7.30
N TYR A 91 1.07 -8.47 7.56
CA TYR A 91 -0.37 -8.47 7.81
C TYR A 91 -1.08 -7.88 6.61
N ASP A 92 -2.17 -8.50 6.20
CA ASP A 92 -3.06 -7.95 5.18
C ASP A 92 -4.42 -7.69 5.79
N MET A 93 -4.96 -6.50 5.57
CA MET A 93 -6.33 -6.18 5.93
C MET A 93 -7.14 -6.00 4.66
N VAL A 94 -8.14 -6.85 4.47
CA VAL A 94 -8.98 -6.79 3.28
C VAL A 94 -9.93 -5.61 3.37
N ILE A 95 -9.92 -4.77 2.33
CA ILE A 95 -10.78 -3.58 2.24
C ILE A 95 -12.01 -3.89 1.40
N GLU A 96 -11.80 -4.53 0.26
CA GLU A 96 -12.88 -4.90 -0.67
C GLU A 96 -12.59 -6.28 -1.25
N GLY A 97 -13.66 -7.02 -1.52
CA GLY A 97 -13.58 -8.30 -2.21
C GLY A 97 -13.13 -9.44 -1.30
N THR A 98 -12.55 -10.45 -1.94
CA THR A 98 -12.11 -11.68 -1.28
C THR A 98 -10.64 -11.94 -1.60
N LEU A 99 -9.81 -12.02 -0.57
CA LEU A 99 -8.40 -12.37 -0.72
C LEU A 99 -8.17 -13.79 -0.23
N GLU A 100 -7.51 -14.58 -1.06
CA GLU A 100 -7.12 -15.93 -0.73
C GLU A 100 -5.60 -16.03 -0.70
N ILE A 101 -5.07 -16.60 0.37
CA ILE A 101 -3.66 -16.95 0.48
C ILE A 101 -3.56 -18.47 0.35
N VAL A 102 -2.95 -18.92 -0.74
CA VAL A 102 -2.78 -20.34 -0.99
C VAL A 102 -1.39 -20.76 -0.53
N ILE A 103 -1.35 -21.76 0.34
CA ILE A 103 -0.10 -22.34 0.82
C ILE A 103 -0.21 -23.86 0.71
N ASP A 104 0.70 -24.46 -0.07
CA ASP A 104 0.63 -25.86 -0.44
C ASP A 104 -0.72 -26.15 -1.10
N ASP A 105 -1.53 -27.06 -0.56
CA ASP A 105 -2.87 -27.37 -1.06
C ASP A 105 -4.00 -26.78 -0.22
N ARG A 106 -3.66 -25.82 0.64
CA ARG A 106 -4.62 -25.19 1.56
C ARG A 106 -4.87 -23.75 1.17
N VAL A 107 -6.05 -23.25 1.54
CA VAL A 107 -6.46 -21.87 1.27
C VAL A 107 -6.89 -21.22 2.57
N VAL A 108 -6.30 -20.04 2.84
CA VAL A 108 -6.74 -19.18 3.93
C VAL A 108 -7.42 -17.97 3.28
N ARG A 109 -8.69 -17.78 3.59
CA ARG A 109 -9.52 -16.75 2.93
C ARG A 109 -9.89 -15.63 3.89
N GLY A 110 -9.79 -14.39 3.38
CA GLY A 110 -10.28 -13.20 4.09
C GLY A 110 -11.28 -12.44 3.24
N GLU A 111 -12.33 -11.97 3.90
CA GLU A 111 -13.34 -11.09 3.33
C GLU A 111 -13.12 -9.66 3.81
N ALA A 112 -13.82 -8.68 3.23
CA ALA A 112 -13.70 -7.29 3.63
C ALA A 112 -13.80 -7.12 5.15
N GLY A 113 -12.81 -6.45 5.74
CA GLY A 113 -12.69 -6.24 7.18
C GLY A 113 -11.85 -7.28 7.92
N ASP A 114 -11.49 -8.38 7.27
CA ASP A 114 -10.68 -9.43 7.89
C ASP A 114 -9.18 -9.13 7.81
N ILE A 115 -8.44 -9.69 8.74
CA ILE A 115 -6.98 -9.60 8.77
C ILE A 115 -6.39 -10.99 8.55
N LEU A 116 -5.40 -11.06 7.66
CA LEU A 116 -4.61 -12.26 7.43
C LEU A 116 -3.17 -11.99 7.86
N TYR A 117 -2.54 -12.96 8.48
CA TYR A 117 -1.11 -12.87 8.83
C TYR A 117 -0.32 -13.90 8.05
N ILE A 118 0.77 -13.45 7.44
CA ILE A 118 1.66 -14.31 6.67
C ILE A 118 3.05 -14.22 7.28
N PRO A 119 3.54 -15.29 7.92
CA PRO A 119 4.86 -15.27 8.55
C PRO A 119 5.99 -15.27 7.53
N LYS A 120 7.10 -14.65 7.92
CA LYS A 120 8.33 -14.66 7.13
C LYS A 120 8.71 -16.09 6.74
N GLY A 121 9.15 -16.25 5.50
CA GLY A 121 9.55 -17.53 4.95
C GLY A 121 8.44 -18.29 4.25
N SER A 122 7.22 -17.77 4.28
CA SER A 122 6.10 -18.41 3.60
C SER A 122 6.25 -18.31 2.08
N HIS A 123 6.00 -19.41 1.41
CA HIS A 123 5.91 -19.45 -0.06
C HIS A 123 4.44 -19.66 -0.39
N ILE A 124 3.83 -18.64 -0.93
CA ILE A 124 2.37 -18.58 -1.08
C ILE A 124 1.97 -18.11 -2.47
N HIS A 125 0.67 -18.19 -2.73
CA HIS A 125 0.06 -17.47 -3.84
C HIS A 125 -0.98 -16.50 -3.28
N PHE A 126 -0.89 -15.24 -3.69
CA PHE A 126 -2.01 -14.31 -3.54
C PHE A 126 -2.98 -14.64 -4.64
N ARG A 127 -4.22 -14.89 -4.28
CA ARG A 127 -5.25 -15.28 -5.23
C ARG A 127 -6.56 -14.58 -4.91
N SER A 128 -7.31 -14.23 -5.93
CA SER A 128 -8.69 -13.83 -5.79
C SER A 128 -9.51 -14.45 -6.93
N PRO A 129 -10.67 -15.08 -6.62
CA PRO A 129 -11.55 -15.59 -7.66
C PRO A 129 -12.26 -14.46 -8.41
N ASP A 130 -12.28 -13.27 -7.83
CA ASP A 130 -12.86 -12.06 -8.38
C ASP A 130 -11.83 -10.93 -8.22
N LYS A 131 -12.08 -9.99 -7.33
CA LYS A 131 -11.18 -8.87 -7.04
C LYS A 131 -10.97 -8.77 -5.55
N ALA A 132 -9.80 -8.27 -5.16
CA ALA A 132 -9.54 -7.90 -3.78
C ALA A 132 -8.70 -6.63 -3.75
N ARG A 133 -9.03 -5.76 -2.82
CA ARG A 133 -8.23 -4.59 -2.46
C ARG A 133 -7.90 -4.73 -0.99
N PHE A 134 -6.63 -4.67 -0.64
CA PHE A 134 -6.21 -4.87 0.74
C PHE A 134 -5.00 -4.00 1.08
N ALA A 135 -4.89 -3.67 2.37
CA ALA A 135 -3.73 -2.98 2.90
C ALA A 135 -2.73 -4.03 3.38
N TYR A 136 -1.46 -3.88 3.02
CA TYR A 136 -0.40 -4.71 3.54
C TYR A 136 0.49 -3.92 4.48
N PHE A 137 0.97 -4.59 5.53
CA PHE A 137 1.88 -4.04 6.52
C PHE A 137 3.01 -5.03 6.69
N VAL A 138 4.25 -4.58 6.50
CA VAL A 138 5.40 -5.48 6.41
C VAL A 138 6.51 -5.06 7.38
N TYR A 139 7.22 -6.06 7.89
CA TYR A 139 8.41 -5.85 8.70
C TYR A 139 9.44 -6.92 8.34
N PRO A 140 10.67 -6.52 7.99
CA PRO A 140 11.15 -5.15 7.81
C PRO A 140 10.53 -4.45 6.60
N ALA A 141 10.66 -3.11 6.57
CA ALA A 141 10.04 -2.27 5.56
C ALA A 141 10.56 -2.52 4.13
N ASP A 142 11.80 -2.94 4.01
CA ASP A 142 12.41 -3.26 2.72
C ASP A 142 11.98 -4.68 2.32
N TRP A 143 10.87 -4.76 1.62
CA TRP A 143 10.26 -6.05 1.25
C TRP A 143 10.66 -6.51 -0.16
N GLN A 144 11.31 -5.66 -0.93
CA GLN A 144 11.72 -5.97 -2.31
C GLN A 144 13.16 -6.46 -2.41
#